data_b2ec0bd5e8d7a5bd56e5bd9b4f5cfdf4
#
_entry.id   b2ec0bd5e8d7a5bd56e5bd9b4f5cfdf4
#
_cell.length_a   1.000
_cell.length_b   1.000
_cell.length_c   1.000
_cell.angle_alpha   90.00
_cell.angle_beta   90.00
_cell.angle_gamma   90.00
#
_symmetry.space_group_name_H-M   'P 1'
#
loop_
_entity.id
_entity.type
_entity.pdbx_description
1 polymer ?
#
loop_
_entity_poly.entity_id
_entity_poly.type
_entity_poly.pdbx_seq_one_letter_code
_entity_poly.pdbx_strand_id
1 'polypeptide(L)'
;MTKLALSDEILMKIDKPARYIGNELNSVVKEKDTVDIRFVMCFPDVYEIGMSHLGIQILYDMLNKREDVWCERVYSPWSDLHAILKEENIPLFSLESQQPVKDADFLGITIQYEMCYTNILQILDLSQIPIEAADRTENDPDRKSVV
;
A
#
# COMPACT_ATOMS: atom_id res chain seq x y z
N MET A 1 -13.41 -3.81 -13.67
CA MET A 1 -13.51 -3.01 -12.44
C MET A 1 -12.91 -3.83 -11.32
N THR A 2 -11.88 -3.34 -10.67
CA THR A 2 -11.24 -4.04 -9.55
C THR A 2 -12.24 -4.14 -8.39
N LYS A 3 -12.36 -5.32 -7.78
CA LYS A 3 -13.22 -5.49 -6.60
C LYS A 3 -12.58 -4.76 -5.42
N LEU A 4 -13.31 -3.87 -4.76
CA LEU A 4 -12.83 -3.15 -3.59
C LEU A 4 -12.55 -4.09 -2.42
N ALA A 5 -11.50 -3.81 -1.66
CA ALA A 5 -11.15 -4.54 -0.44
C ALA A 5 -12.16 -4.29 0.68
N LEU A 6 -12.73 -3.08 0.72
CA LEU A 6 -13.71 -2.66 1.71
C LEU A 6 -15.14 -2.82 1.19
N SER A 7 -16.05 -3.25 2.08
CA SER A 7 -17.48 -3.27 1.78
C SER A 7 -18.07 -1.86 1.76
N ASP A 8 -19.22 -1.69 1.11
CA ASP A 8 -19.93 -0.41 1.07
C ASP A 8 -20.31 0.08 2.49
N GLU A 9 -20.64 -0.83 3.41
CA GLU A 9 -20.92 -0.50 4.80
C GLU A 9 -19.72 0.14 5.51
N ILE A 10 -18.51 -0.37 5.26
CA ILE A 10 -17.28 0.18 5.82
C ILE A 10 -16.99 1.53 5.18
N LEU A 11 -17.11 1.64 3.86
CA LEU A 11 -16.89 2.89 3.14
C LEU A 11 -17.78 4.03 3.63
N MET A 12 -19.02 3.73 4.02
CA MET A 12 -19.95 4.72 4.59
C MET A 12 -19.59 5.17 6.02
N LYS A 13 -18.78 4.43 6.74
CA LYS A 13 -18.30 4.78 8.09
C LYS A 13 -17.01 5.62 8.08
N ILE A 14 -16.35 5.73 6.94
CA ILE A 14 -15.08 6.43 6.78
C ILE A 14 -15.34 7.87 6.33
N ASP A 15 -14.64 8.81 6.95
CA ASP A 15 -14.79 10.25 6.66
C ASP A 15 -14.46 10.59 5.19
N LYS A 16 -13.40 9.98 4.63
CA LYS A 16 -12.96 10.23 3.26
C LYS A 16 -12.67 8.91 2.52
N PRO A 17 -13.68 8.17 2.10
CA PRO A 17 -13.49 6.87 1.44
C PRO A 17 -12.69 6.96 0.13
N ALA A 18 -12.70 8.10 -0.55
CA ALA A 18 -11.94 8.34 -1.77
C ALA A 18 -10.43 8.11 -1.63
N ARG A 19 -9.87 8.17 -0.42
CA ARG A 19 -8.46 7.86 -0.13
C ARG A 19 -8.09 6.40 -0.42
N TYR A 20 -9.07 5.50 -0.43
CA TYR A 20 -8.84 4.06 -0.34
C TYR A 20 -9.44 3.26 -1.49
N ILE A 21 -10.18 3.88 -2.38
CA ILE A 21 -10.89 3.20 -3.47
C ILE A 21 -10.08 3.08 -4.77
N GLY A 22 -8.93 3.76 -4.86
CA GLY A 22 -8.13 3.79 -6.10
C GLY A 22 -8.87 4.40 -7.29
N ASN A 23 -8.68 3.83 -8.48
CA ASN A 23 -9.31 4.27 -9.74
C ASN A 23 -8.96 5.70 -10.16
N GLU A 24 -7.79 6.18 -9.81
CA GLU A 24 -7.28 7.47 -10.28
C GLU A 24 -7.02 7.42 -11.79
N LEU A 25 -7.19 8.56 -12.45
CA LEU A 25 -7.09 8.67 -13.92
C LEU A 25 -5.77 8.13 -14.48
N ASN A 26 -4.68 8.33 -13.75
CA ASN A 26 -3.33 7.92 -14.19
C ASN A 26 -2.82 6.67 -13.46
N SER A 27 -3.68 5.94 -12.75
CA SER A 27 -3.29 4.70 -12.12
C SER A 27 -3.09 3.59 -13.17
N VAL A 28 -2.05 2.78 -12.95
CA VAL A 28 -1.72 1.65 -13.81
C VAL A 28 -2.24 0.38 -13.19
N VAL A 29 -3.21 -0.25 -13.83
CA VAL A 29 -3.74 -1.54 -13.42
C VAL A 29 -3.28 -2.60 -14.41
N LYS A 30 -2.59 -3.61 -13.89
CA LYS A 30 -2.15 -4.79 -14.65
C LYS A 30 -2.86 -6.04 -14.12
N GLU A 31 -2.82 -7.11 -14.87
CA GLU A 31 -3.28 -8.41 -14.38
C GLU A 31 -2.13 -9.12 -13.66
N LYS A 32 -2.39 -9.67 -12.48
CA LYS A 32 -1.37 -10.33 -11.64
C LYS A 32 -0.61 -11.42 -12.40
N ASP A 33 -1.31 -12.17 -13.23
CA ASP A 33 -0.74 -13.31 -13.97
C ASP A 33 0.13 -12.88 -15.17
N THR A 34 0.16 -11.58 -15.48
CA THR A 34 0.95 -11.04 -16.60
C THR A 34 2.26 -10.39 -16.17
N VAL A 35 2.54 -10.34 -14.87
CA VAL A 35 3.74 -9.73 -14.31
C VAL A 35 4.49 -10.73 -13.43
N ASP A 36 5.81 -10.61 -13.41
CA ASP A 36 6.66 -11.47 -12.58
C ASP A 36 6.80 -10.91 -11.15
N ILE A 37 6.68 -9.59 -10.99
CA ILE A 37 6.93 -8.89 -9.73
C ILE A 37 5.78 -7.93 -9.40
N ARG A 38 5.17 -8.10 -8.22
CA ARG A 38 4.31 -7.09 -7.58
C ARG A 38 5.13 -6.29 -6.59
N PHE A 39 5.30 -5.02 -6.87
CA PHE A 39 6.02 -4.08 -6.01
C PHE A 39 5.02 -3.08 -5.40
N VAL A 40 4.88 -3.08 -4.08
CA VAL A 40 4.07 -2.08 -3.39
C VAL A 40 4.96 -0.95 -2.91
N MET A 41 4.72 0.25 -3.45
CA MET A 41 5.37 1.49 -3.03
C MET A 41 4.58 2.11 -1.88
N CYS A 42 5.21 2.19 -0.72
CA CYS A 42 4.62 2.76 0.48
C CYS A 42 5.16 4.16 0.77
N PHE A 43 4.26 5.11 0.87
CA PHE A 43 4.57 6.43 1.45
C PHE A 43 3.92 6.48 2.85
N PRO A 44 4.71 6.56 3.94
CA PRO A 44 4.22 6.38 5.30
C PRO A 44 3.57 7.66 5.86
N ASP A 45 2.64 8.21 5.13
CA ASP A 45 1.77 9.33 5.52
C ASP A 45 0.42 9.19 4.82
N VAL A 46 -0.51 10.08 5.12
CA VAL A 46 -1.85 10.06 4.54
C VAL A 46 -1.83 10.28 3.02
N TYR A 47 -2.88 9.82 2.36
CA TYR A 47 -3.04 9.88 0.90
C TYR A 47 -2.78 11.28 0.32
N GLU A 48 -3.33 12.34 0.91
CA GLU A 48 -3.23 13.71 0.40
C GLU A 48 -1.79 14.23 0.36
N ILE A 49 -0.93 13.77 1.27
CA ILE A 49 0.49 14.12 1.31
C ILE A 49 1.25 13.26 0.31
N GLY A 50 1.06 11.95 0.37
CA GLY A 50 1.82 11.00 -0.44
C GLY A 50 1.50 11.08 -1.93
N MET A 51 0.24 11.29 -2.29
CA MET A 51 -0.20 11.33 -3.69
C MET A 51 0.41 12.51 -4.48
N SER A 52 0.79 13.57 -3.81
CA SER A 52 1.42 14.74 -4.42
C SER A 52 2.96 14.68 -4.42
N HIS A 53 3.55 13.65 -3.83
CA HIS A 53 5.01 13.53 -3.71
C HIS A 53 5.64 13.09 -5.04
N LEU A 54 6.38 14.00 -5.67
CA LEU A 54 6.95 13.81 -7.01
C LEU A 54 7.87 12.57 -7.11
N GLY A 55 8.68 12.31 -6.09
CA GLY A 55 9.58 11.16 -6.06
C GLY A 55 8.85 9.82 -6.18
N ILE A 56 7.74 9.66 -5.47
CA ILE A 56 6.88 8.48 -5.57
C ILE A 56 6.29 8.35 -6.97
N GLN A 57 5.81 9.45 -7.55
CA GLN A 57 5.22 9.44 -8.89
C GLN A 57 6.23 9.04 -9.97
N ILE A 58 7.48 9.53 -9.87
CA ILE A 58 8.57 9.18 -10.79
C ILE A 58 8.89 7.69 -10.69
N LEU A 59 9.06 7.16 -9.48
CA LEU A 59 9.37 5.74 -9.26
C LEU A 59 8.21 4.85 -9.71
N TYR A 60 6.98 5.24 -9.40
CA TYR A 60 5.77 4.54 -9.84
C TYR A 60 5.68 4.44 -11.37
N ASP A 61 5.88 5.57 -12.07
CA ASP A 61 5.87 5.59 -13.54
C ASP A 61 7.02 4.76 -14.13
N MET A 62 8.22 4.90 -13.57
CA MET A 62 9.40 4.18 -14.03
C MET A 62 9.27 2.66 -13.88
N LEU A 63 8.76 2.19 -12.74
CA LEU A 63 8.54 0.77 -12.49
C LEU A 63 7.41 0.22 -13.37
N ASN A 64 6.33 0.97 -13.54
CA ASN A 64 5.19 0.53 -14.35
C ASN A 64 5.42 0.57 -15.86
N LYS A 65 6.48 1.24 -16.35
CA LYS A 65 6.94 1.14 -17.75
C LYS A 65 7.54 -0.22 -18.08
N ARG A 66 7.95 -0.98 -17.07
CA ARG A 66 8.41 -2.36 -17.25
C ARG A 66 7.20 -3.27 -17.46
N GLU A 67 7.32 -4.24 -18.35
CA GLU A 67 6.26 -5.21 -18.60
C GLU A 67 6.16 -6.26 -17.49
N ASP A 68 7.31 -6.63 -16.89
CA ASP A 68 7.46 -7.66 -15.88
C ASP A 68 7.14 -7.20 -14.45
N VAL A 69 6.94 -5.88 -14.22
CA VAL A 69 6.70 -5.31 -12.90
C VAL A 69 5.35 -4.59 -12.84
N TRP A 70 4.61 -4.82 -11.79
CA TRP A 70 3.47 -3.99 -11.42
C TRP A 70 3.76 -3.26 -10.13
N CYS A 71 3.90 -1.95 -10.21
CA CYS A 71 4.04 -1.08 -9.05
C CYS A 71 2.68 -0.56 -8.62
N GLU A 72 2.33 -0.83 -7.38
CA GLU A 72 1.11 -0.38 -6.72
C GLU A 72 1.45 0.58 -5.58
N ARG A 73 0.48 1.34 -5.09
CA ARG A 73 0.71 2.32 -4.02
C ARG A 73 -0.07 1.99 -2.77
N VAL A 74 0.52 2.32 -1.64
CA VAL A 74 -0.14 2.27 -0.33
C VAL A 74 0.27 3.47 0.52
N TYR A 75 -0.68 4.00 1.27
CA TYR A 75 -0.49 5.13 2.19
C TYR A 75 -0.91 4.74 3.59
N SER A 76 -0.46 5.50 4.59
CA SER A 76 -0.88 5.31 5.96
C SER A 76 -2.38 5.62 6.10
N PRO A 77 -3.20 4.70 6.58
CA PRO A 77 -4.61 4.97 6.77
C PRO A 77 -4.84 5.97 7.91
N TRP A 78 -5.89 6.77 7.79
CA TRP A 78 -6.33 7.63 8.87
C TRP A 78 -6.92 6.81 10.02
N SER A 79 -7.10 7.44 11.18
CA SER A 79 -7.50 6.75 12.41
C SER A 79 -8.82 5.98 12.32
N ASP A 80 -9.76 6.45 11.49
CA ASP A 80 -11.05 5.80 11.26
C ASP A 80 -10.91 4.45 10.56
N LEU A 81 -10.20 4.42 9.43
CA LEU A 81 -9.92 3.17 8.73
C LEU A 81 -8.97 2.28 9.53
N HIS A 82 -7.97 2.85 10.23
CA HIS A 82 -7.07 2.09 11.10
C HIS A 82 -7.87 1.25 12.12
N ALA A 83 -8.81 1.88 12.82
CA ALA A 83 -9.64 1.21 13.82
C ALA A 83 -10.45 0.06 13.20
N ILE A 84 -11.07 0.31 12.04
CA ILE A 84 -11.88 -0.70 11.34
C ILE A 84 -11.01 -1.88 10.87
N LEU A 85 -9.83 -1.63 10.28
CA LEU A 85 -8.93 -2.70 9.84
C LEU A 85 -8.51 -3.61 10.99
N LYS A 86 -8.25 -3.03 12.18
CA LYS A 86 -7.91 -3.78 13.40
C LYS A 86 -9.10 -4.57 13.93
N GLU A 87 -10.27 -3.95 14.02
CA GLU A 87 -11.49 -4.55 14.56
C GLU A 87 -12.00 -5.70 13.70
N GLU A 88 -12.04 -5.49 12.38
CA GLU A 88 -12.53 -6.48 11.40
C GLU A 88 -11.43 -7.46 10.95
N ASN A 89 -10.19 -7.30 11.44
CA ASN A 89 -9.01 -8.09 11.03
C ASN A 89 -8.79 -8.11 9.52
N ILE A 90 -9.01 -6.96 8.86
CA ILE A 90 -8.77 -6.78 7.43
C ILE A 90 -7.33 -6.33 7.24
N PRO A 91 -6.50 -7.04 6.45
CA PRO A 91 -5.13 -6.60 6.17
C PRO A 91 -5.11 -5.34 5.31
N LEU A 92 -4.13 -4.47 5.53
CA LEU A 92 -3.92 -3.29 4.70
C LEU A 92 -3.68 -3.71 3.24
N PHE A 93 -4.25 -2.97 2.31
CA PHE A 93 -4.29 -3.28 0.87
C PHE A 93 -3.76 -2.11 0.03
N SER A 94 -3.33 -2.43 -1.20
CA SER A 94 -2.87 -1.46 -2.19
C SER A 94 -4.04 -0.76 -2.88
N LEU A 95 -3.79 0.40 -3.49
CA LEU A 95 -4.83 1.18 -4.18
C LEU A 95 -5.23 0.57 -5.52
N GLU A 96 -4.29 0.03 -6.27
CA GLU A 96 -4.52 -0.41 -7.65
C GLU A 96 -5.25 -1.76 -7.71
N SER A 97 -4.70 -2.79 -7.06
CA SER A 97 -5.31 -4.13 -7.07
C SER A 97 -6.33 -4.35 -5.98
N GLN A 98 -6.30 -3.55 -4.91
CA GLN A 98 -7.12 -3.77 -3.71
C GLN A 98 -6.78 -5.11 -3.00
N GLN A 99 -5.58 -5.63 -3.26
CA GLN A 99 -5.09 -6.87 -2.65
C GLN A 99 -4.24 -6.56 -1.41
N PRO A 100 -4.14 -7.49 -0.46
CA PRO A 100 -3.31 -7.31 0.72
C PRO A 100 -1.86 -6.97 0.37
N VAL A 101 -1.28 -6.01 1.10
CA VAL A 101 0.13 -5.60 0.93
C VAL A 101 1.08 -6.76 1.20
N LYS A 102 0.76 -7.63 2.15
CA LYS A 102 1.57 -8.81 2.49
C LYS A 102 1.73 -9.81 1.34
N ASP A 103 0.83 -9.79 0.35
CA ASP A 103 0.87 -10.71 -0.79
C ASP A 103 1.74 -10.17 -1.94
N ALA A 104 2.39 -9.01 -1.77
CA ALA A 104 3.35 -8.46 -2.72
C ALA A 104 4.73 -9.12 -2.58
N ASP A 105 5.51 -9.13 -3.67
CA ASP A 105 6.89 -9.64 -3.63
C ASP A 105 7.83 -8.66 -2.91
N PHE A 106 7.59 -7.35 -3.08
CA PHE A 106 8.37 -6.29 -2.44
C PHE A 106 7.48 -5.21 -1.86
N LEU A 107 7.85 -4.74 -0.67
CA LEU A 107 7.31 -3.54 -0.04
C LEU A 107 8.42 -2.49 0.07
N GLY A 108 8.42 -1.51 -0.83
CA GLY A 108 9.34 -0.37 -0.79
C GLY A 108 8.77 0.76 0.05
N ILE A 109 9.45 1.15 1.12
CA ILE A 109 8.99 2.21 2.02
C ILE A 109 9.92 3.41 1.90
N THR A 110 9.35 4.58 1.59
CA THR A 110 10.10 5.84 1.61
C THR A 110 10.19 6.37 3.04
N ILE A 111 11.37 6.87 3.41
CA ILE A 111 11.58 7.50 4.72
C ILE A 111 11.96 8.96 4.48
N GLN A 112 11.02 9.87 4.74
CA GLN A 112 11.22 11.30 4.47
C GLN A 112 11.85 12.01 5.68
N TYR A 113 11.49 11.59 6.89
CA TYR A 113 11.94 12.18 8.15
C TYR A 113 11.62 11.22 9.32
N GLU A 114 12.17 11.47 10.48
CA GLU A 114 12.14 10.56 11.63
C GLU A 114 10.72 10.27 12.14
N MET A 115 9.81 11.22 12.03
CA MET A 115 8.43 11.01 12.51
C MET A 115 7.62 10.02 11.67
N CYS A 116 8.14 9.60 10.50
CA CYS A 116 7.52 8.53 9.72
C CYS A 116 7.69 7.14 10.34
N TYR A 117 8.61 6.94 11.28
CA TYR A 117 8.88 5.60 11.83
C TYR A 117 7.67 4.98 12.51
N THR A 118 6.87 5.73 13.24
CA THR A 118 5.64 5.23 13.86
C THR A 118 4.61 4.81 12.82
N ASN A 119 4.50 5.55 11.72
CA ASN A 119 3.61 5.22 10.61
C ASN A 119 4.08 3.96 9.87
N ILE A 120 5.40 3.75 9.76
CA ILE A 120 5.96 2.52 9.18
C ILE A 120 5.58 1.30 10.02
N LEU A 121 5.71 1.40 11.35
CA LEU A 121 5.30 0.33 12.25
C LEU A 121 3.78 0.05 12.14
N GLN A 122 2.97 1.10 12.06
CA GLN A 122 1.53 0.99 11.82
C GLN A 122 1.22 0.24 10.51
N ILE A 123 1.92 0.59 9.42
CA ILE A 123 1.71 -0.04 8.11
C ILE A 123 2.08 -1.52 8.16
N LEU A 124 3.21 -1.88 8.78
CA LEU A 124 3.61 -3.28 8.93
C LEU A 124 2.59 -4.07 9.76
N ASP A 125 2.14 -3.52 10.89
CA ASP A 125 1.15 -4.15 11.76
C ASP A 125 -0.20 -4.34 11.05
N LEU A 126 -0.71 -3.31 10.39
CA LEU A 126 -1.96 -3.40 9.62
C LEU A 126 -1.84 -4.31 8.39
N SER A 127 -0.67 -4.41 7.79
CA SER A 127 -0.39 -5.35 6.69
C SER A 127 -0.21 -6.79 7.18
N GLN A 128 -0.23 -7.02 8.51
CA GLN A 128 0.05 -8.33 9.11
C GLN A 128 1.44 -8.87 8.71
N ILE A 129 2.41 -7.99 8.57
CA ILE A 129 3.82 -8.30 8.30
C ILE A 129 4.57 -8.20 9.64
N PRO A 130 5.37 -9.20 10.03
CA PRO A 130 6.14 -9.13 11.26
C PRO A 130 7.03 -7.89 11.32
N ILE A 131 6.99 -7.18 12.45
CA ILE A 131 7.79 -5.97 12.66
C ILE A 131 9.28 -6.32 12.69
N GLU A 132 9.63 -7.34 13.46
CA GLU A 132 11.00 -7.83 13.53
C GLU A 132 11.38 -8.60 12.24
N ALA A 133 12.48 -8.19 11.62
CA ALA A 133 12.92 -8.82 10.38
C ALA A 133 13.26 -10.32 10.56
N ALA A 134 13.70 -10.71 11.76
CA ALA A 134 14.02 -12.10 12.10
C ALA A 134 12.79 -13.03 12.10
N ASP A 135 11.60 -12.47 12.31
CA ASP A 135 10.34 -13.23 12.36
C ASP A 135 9.67 -13.37 10.99
N ARG A 136 10.23 -12.72 9.95
CA ARG A 136 9.69 -12.81 8.58
C ARG A 136 10.11 -14.10 7.92
N THR A 137 9.19 -14.63 7.12
CA THR A 137 9.35 -15.84 6.34
C THR A 137 9.42 -15.54 4.85
N GLU A 138 9.66 -16.54 4.02
CA GLU A 138 9.62 -16.43 2.55
C GLU A 138 8.25 -16.01 2.00
N ASN A 139 7.20 -16.07 2.83
CA ASN A 139 5.86 -15.64 2.45
C ASN A 139 5.60 -14.14 2.72
N ASP A 140 6.54 -13.46 3.36
CA ASP A 140 6.43 -12.03 3.66
C ASP A 140 7.20 -11.21 2.62
N PRO A 141 6.70 -10.04 2.20
CA PRO A 141 7.39 -9.21 1.23
C PRO A 141 8.74 -8.74 1.76
N ASP A 142 9.75 -8.71 0.88
CA ASP A 142 11.04 -8.13 1.20
C ASP A 142 10.90 -6.62 1.37
N ARG A 143 11.26 -6.10 2.54
CA ARG A 143 11.19 -4.68 2.84
C ARG A 143 12.51 -4.02 2.48
N LYS A 144 12.48 -3.16 1.47
CA LYS A 144 13.60 -2.29 1.12
C LYS A 144 13.22 -0.84 1.37
N SER A 145 14.10 -0.10 2.04
CA SER A 145 13.97 1.35 2.17
C SER A 145 14.45 2.00 0.88
N VAL A 146 13.60 2.84 0.29
CA VAL A 146 13.97 3.70 -0.83
C VAL A 146 14.18 5.10 -0.27
N VAL A 147 15.39 5.61 -0.38
CA VAL A 147 15.76 6.94 0.09
C VAL A 147 15.63 7.95 -1.04
#